data_e38c374236b0d5ed567fefcda8657f41
#
_entry.id   e38c374236b0d5ed567fefcda8657f41
#
_cell.length_a   1.000
_cell.length_b   1.000
_cell.length_c   1.000
_cell.angle_alpha   90.00
_cell.angle_beta   90.00
_cell.angle_gamma   90.00
#
_symmetry.space_group_name_H-M   'P 1'
#
loop_
_entity.id
_entity.type
_entity.pdbx_description
1 polymer ?
#
loop_
_entity_poly.entity_id
_entity_poly.type
_entity_poly.pdbx_seq_one_letter_code
_entity_poly.pdbx_strand_id
1 'polypeptide(L)'
;MSTIFRFSSLLSIIFLFSNCNSFAQKKDNYAAQIDSLVKVADPKFNGVILIAQNGKTLYNKAYGFENFESKKTLQLDSQFEIMSNTRQITAVLIMKEVEKGLIDLQAPIKKYLPEMKQSWADSVTVHQLLNHTHGIIDLEKPLLFKPGTEFKYGNNGYPILGRIIEVTTGKSYSEVANSFFKELKMKNTFCYSKDKIKHLVSGYINKKGIFEIVNETMITKENTPSCGIFSTVGDLAIWNQNLHKGKLLKPETYQLMFKYNITAQHNFFGKEKEGYGYGFRIIEKDVVRYVGHTGLGDGFSSINLYFPESDVSLIVLENQMNEDSNLFYASEFKIKTILFKSDLLHPKK
;
A
#
# COMPACT_ATOMS: atom_id res chain seq x y z
N MET A 1 -13.63 -94.71 -33.28
CA MET A 1 -13.65 -93.56 -34.18
C MET A 1 -14.26 -92.38 -33.38
N SER A 2 -13.48 -91.55 -32.81
CA SER A 2 -13.94 -90.44 -31.99
C SER A 2 -13.44 -89.17 -32.59
N THR A 3 -14.34 -88.29 -33.03
CA THR A 3 -14.07 -87.02 -33.67
C THR A 3 -13.98 -85.96 -32.58
N ILE A 4 -12.81 -85.29 -32.46
CA ILE A 4 -12.55 -84.24 -31.52
C ILE A 4 -12.91 -82.89 -32.20
N PHE A 5 -13.94 -82.17 -31.68
CA PHE A 5 -14.25 -80.80 -32.04
C PHE A 5 -13.36 -79.83 -31.24
N ARG A 6 -12.53 -79.07 -31.93
CA ARG A 6 -11.80 -77.93 -31.34
C ARG A 6 -12.64 -76.67 -31.42
N PHE A 7 -13.04 -76.10 -30.25
CA PHE A 7 -13.61 -74.76 -30.13
C PHE A 7 -12.48 -73.72 -30.10
N SER A 8 -12.45 -72.90 -31.07
CA SER A 8 -11.56 -71.72 -31.12
C SER A 8 -12.31 -70.56 -30.52
N SER A 9 -11.95 -70.12 -29.32
CA SER A 9 -12.51 -68.89 -28.69
C SER A 9 -11.76 -67.67 -29.16
N LEU A 10 -12.43 -66.83 -29.96
CA LEU A 10 -11.95 -65.48 -30.36
C LEU A 10 -12.13 -64.55 -29.18
N LEU A 11 -11.03 -64.12 -28.58
CA LEU A 11 -11.00 -63.10 -27.52
C LEU A 11 -10.98 -61.73 -28.19
N SER A 12 -12.14 -61.02 -28.24
CA SER A 12 -12.24 -59.63 -28.72
C SER A 12 -11.74 -58.69 -27.62
N ILE A 13 -10.56 -58.14 -27.80
CA ILE A 13 -10.02 -57.08 -26.92
C ILE A 13 -10.68 -55.75 -27.36
N ILE A 14 -11.62 -55.28 -26.55
CA ILE A 14 -12.22 -53.94 -26.70
C ILE A 14 -11.21 -52.92 -26.08
N PHE A 15 -10.50 -52.19 -26.93
CA PHE A 15 -9.74 -51.02 -26.50
C PHE A 15 -10.71 -49.87 -26.21
N LEU A 16 -11.00 -49.64 -24.94
CA LEU A 16 -11.60 -48.42 -24.45
C LEU A 16 -10.59 -47.29 -24.54
N PHE A 17 -10.64 -46.52 -25.62
CA PHE A 17 -9.98 -45.22 -25.67
C PHE A 17 -10.67 -44.29 -24.68
N SER A 18 -10.14 -44.20 -23.46
CA SER A 18 -10.47 -43.11 -22.54
C SER A 18 -9.91 -41.84 -23.12
N ASN A 19 -10.75 -41.05 -23.80
CA ASN A 19 -10.43 -39.69 -24.12
C ASN A 19 -10.29 -38.87 -22.81
N CYS A 20 -9.08 -38.86 -22.25
CA CYS A 20 -8.68 -37.85 -21.29
C CYS A 20 -8.66 -36.52 -22.03
N ASN A 21 -9.79 -35.84 -22.09
CA ASN A 21 -9.81 -34.42 -22.32
C ASN A 21 -9.12 -33.77 -21.10
N SER A 22 -7.80 -33.67 -21.14
CA SER A 22 -7.07 -32.76 -20.30
C SER A 22 -7.50 -31.35 -20.72
N PHE A 23 -8.49 -30.80 -20.03
CA PHE A 23 -8.71 -29.36 -20.06
C PHE A 23 -7.40 -28.76 -19.53
N ALA A 24 -6.51 -28.37 -20.45
CA ALA A 24 -5.36 -27.57 -20.11
C ALA A 24 -5.91 -26.32 -19.41
N GLN A 25 -5.79 -26.27 -18.10
CA GLN A 25 -6.20 -25.14 -17.29
C GLN A 25 -5.49 -23.93 -17.88
N LYS A 26 -6.24 -23.02 -18.48
CA LYS A 26 -5.68 -21.81 -19.10
C LYS A 26 -4.91 -21.10 -17.99
N LYS A 27 -3.58 -21.18 -18.06
CA LYS A 27 -2.69 -20.59 -17.06
C LYS A 27 -3.01 -19.10 -16.97
N ASP A 28 -3.27 -18.62 -15.77
CA ASP A 28 -3.46 -17.20 -15.54
C ASP A 28 -2.24 -16.43 -16.06
N ASN A 29 -2.48 -15.47 -16.95
CA ASN A 29 -1.42 -14.78 -17.69
C ASN A 29 -1.17 -13.34 -17.21
N TYR A 30 -1.67 -12.96 -16.02
CA TYR A 30 -1.50 -11.61 -15.49
C TYR A 30 -0.04 -11.13 -15.51
N ALA A 31 0.92 -12.01 -15.18
CA ALA A 31 2.34 -11.68 -15.18
C ALA A 31 2.83 -11.25 -16.57
N ALA A 32 2.47 -12.00 -17.62
CA ALA A 32 2.83 -11.66 -19.00
C ALA A 32 2.10 -10.39 -19.47
N GLN A 33 0.87 -10.15 -19.01
CA GLN A 33 0.13 -8.91 -19.32
C GLN A 33 0.79 -7.69 -18.65
N ILE A 34 1.26 -7.81 -17.40
CA ILE A 34 2.01 -6.75 -16.72
C ILE A 34 3.34 -6.48 -17.45
N ASP A 35 4.09 -7.52 -17.80
CA ASP A 35 5.34 -7.38 -18.56
C ASP A 35 5.11 -6.64 -19.89
N SER A 36 4.05 -7.00 -20.60
CA SER A 36 3.67 -6.36 -21.86
C SER A 36 3.24 -4.91 -21.65
N LEU A 37 2.44 -4.63 -20.61
CA LEU A 37 2.02 -3.29 -20.25
C LEU A 37 3.22 -2.39 -19.98
N VAL A 38 4.13 -2.82 -19.11
CA VAL A 38 5.30 -2.04 -18.70
C VAL A 38 6.22 -1.73 -19.90
N LYS A 39 6.37 -2.69 -20.82
CA LYS A 39 7.19 -2.52 -22.03
C LYS A 39 6.69 -1.43 -22.95
N VAL A 40 5.37 -1.23 -23.03
CA VAL A 40 4.72 -0.27 -23.94
C VAL A 40 4.09 0.91 -23.21
N ALA A 41 4.31 1.03 -21.91
CA ALA A 41 3.70 2.08 -21.09
C ALA A 41 4.08 3.47 -21.62
N ASP A 42 3.07 4.34 -21.65
CA ASP A 42 3.20 5.77 -21.87
C ASP A 42 2.33 6.49 -20.82
N PRO A 43 2.95 7.27 -19.94
CA PRO A 43 4.40 7.47 -19.75
C PRO A 43 5.13 6.16 -19.42
N LYS A 44 6.44 6.08 -19.74
CA LYS A 44 7.28 4.90 -19.44
C LYS A 44 7.28 4.61 -17.96
N PHE A 45 7.10 3.35 -17.61
CA PHE A 45 7.20 2.86 -16.23
C PHE A 45 8.66 2.83 -15.77
N ASN A 46 8.91 3.35 -14.57
CA ASN A 46 10.23 3.28 -13.92
C ASN A 46 10.02 3.00 -12.43
N GLY A 47 10.16 1.73 -12.04
CA GLY A 47 9.80 1.32 -10.68
C GLY A 47 9.92 -0.19 -10.44
N VAL A 48 9.40 -0.61 -9.30
CA VAL A 48 9.36 -2.01 -8.87
C VAL A 48 7.92 -2.43 -8.58
N ILE A 49 7.53 -3.61 -9.06
CA ILE A 49 6.20 -4.19 -8.87
C ILE A 49 6.34 -5.50 -8.10
N LEU A 50 5.54 -5.67 -7.04
CA LEU A 50 5.42 -6.93 -6.32
C LEU A 50 3.95 -7.33 -6.19
N ILE A 51 3.66 -8.60 -6.51
CA ILE A 51 2.40 -9.26 -6.20
C ILE A 51 2.72 -10.48 -5.32
N ALA A 52 2.06 -10.56 -4.18
CA ALA A 52 2.17 -11.70 -3.28
C ALA A 52 0.79 -12.25 -2.95
N GLN A 53 0.69 -13.55 -2.72
CA GLN A 53 -0.52 -14.22 -2.23
C GLN A 53 -0.15 -15.20 -1.12
N ASN A 54 -0.92 -15.21 -0.03
CA ASN A 54 -0.68 -16.09 1.12
C ASN A 54 0.77 -15.99 1.65
N GLY A 55 1.34 -14.79 1.64
CA GLY A 55 2.72 -14.53 2.05
C GLY A 55 3.80 -14.98 1.08
N LYS A 56 3.44 -15.53 -0.08
CA LYS A 56 4.39 -15.96 -1.12
C LYS A 56 4.42 -14.95 -2.25
N THR A 57 5.61 -14.51 -2.63
CA THR A 57 5.82 -13.67 -3.81
C THR A 57 5.53 -14.46 -5.08
N LEU A 58 4.61 -13.97 -5.90
CA LEU A 58 4.22 -14.55 -7.18
C LEU A 58 4.78 -13.77 -8.37
N TYR A 59 4.97 -12.47 -8.20
CA TYR A 59 5.56 -11.58 -9.20
C TYR A 59 6.40 -10.54 -8.47
N ASN A 60 7.66 -10.34 -8.91
CA ASN A 60 8.52 -9.29 -8.36
C ASN A 60 9.53 -8.90 -9.44
N LYS A 61 9.40 -7.71 -9.99
CA LYS A 61 10.26 -7.20 -11.06
C LYS A 61 10.56 -5.72 -10.91
N ALA A 62 11.82 -5.37 -11.22
CA ALA A 62 12.30 -4.01 -11.30
C ALA A 62 12.48 -3.61 -12.77
N TYR A 63 12.13 -2.37 -13.11
CA TYR A 63 12.19 -1.81 -14.46
C TYR A 63 12.74 -0.39 -14.41
N GLY A 64 13.71 -0.10 -15.27
CA GLY A 64 14.30 1.21 -15.42
C GLY A 64 15.48 1.46 -14.50
N PHE A 65 15.64 2.70 -14.05
CA PHE A 65 16.85 3.19 -13.42
C PHE A 65 16.60 3.81 -12.05
N GLU A 66 17.49 3.52 -11.09
CA GLU A 66 17.56 4.25 -9.81
C GLU A 66 18.00 5.71 -10.07
N ASN A 67 18.89 5.87 -11.05
CA ASN A 67 19.38 7.17 -11.46
C ASN A 67 19.60 7.16 -12.97
N PHE A 68 18.93 8.07 -13.67
CA PHE A 68 18.99 8.15 -15.15
C PHE A 68 20.33 8.68 -15.68
N GLU A 69 21.04 9.50 -14.92
CA GLU A 69 22.32 10.09 -15.32
C GLU A 69 23.42 9.02 -15.27
N SER A 70 23.53 8.31 -14.14
CA SER A 70 24.53 7.23 -13.97
C SER A 70 24.13 5.93 -14.65
N LYS A 71 22.89 5.81 -15.14
CA LYS A 71 22.29 4.58 -15.70
C LYS A 71 22.30 3.40 -14.72
N LYS A 72 22.33 3.67 -13.41
CA LYS A 72 22.23 2.64 -12.39
C LYS A 72 20.82 2.07 -12.42
N THR A 73 20.71 0.77 -12.70
CA THR A 73 19.41 0.08 -12.84
C THR A 73 18.76 -0.16 -11.48
N LEU A 74 17.42 -0.08 -11.44
CA LEU A 74 16.63 -0.47 -10.28
C LEU A 74 16.83 -1.95 -9.93
N GLN A 75 16.86 -2.22 -8.62
CA GLN A 75 16.93 -3.55 -8.04
C GLN A 75 15.65 -3.85 -7.27
N LEU A 76 15.41 -5.13 -6.94
CA LEU A 76 14.22 -5.54 -6.17
C LEU A 76 14.19 -4.97 -4.74
N ASP A 77 15.35 -4.60 -4.22
CA ASP A 77 15.56 -4.01 -2.90
C ASP A 77 15.90 -2.51 -2.94
N SER A 78 15.73 -1.86 -4.10
CA SER A 78 15.84 -0.40 -4.21
C SER A 78 14.85 0.27 -3.27
N GLN A 79 15.31 1.31 -2.56
CA GLN A 79 14.57 2.00 -1.52
C GLN A 79 13.90 3.26 -2.05
N PHE A 80 12.59 3.37 -1.86
CA PHE A 80 11.77 4.47 -2.36
C PHE A 80 11.15 5.26 -1.21
N GLU A 81 10.92 6.53 -1.43
CA GLU A 81 9.99 7.29 -0.59
C GLU A 81 8.57 6.77 -0.83
N ILE A 82 7.96 6.21 0.23
CA ILE A 82 6.59 5.68 0.09
C ILE A 82 5.51 6.73 0.29
N MET A 83 5.93 7.96 0.59
CA MET A 83 5.05 9.11 0.74
C MET A 83 3.86 8.82 1.67
N SER A 84 2.64 9.12 1.26
CA SER A 84 1.43 8.97 2.08
C SER A 84 1.10 7.52 2.49
N ASN A 85 1.73 6.50 1.93
CA ASN A 85 1.68 5.14 2.47
C ASN A 85 2.23 5.05 3.91
N THR A 86 3.07 6.01 4.33
CA THR A 86 3.53 6.22 5.71
C THR A 86 2.37 6.25 6.73
N ARG A 87 1.21 6.78 6.34
CA ARG A 87 0.06 6.95 7.23
C ARG A 87 -0.48 5.64 7.80
N GLN A 88 -0.40 4.55 7.04
CA GLN A 88 -0.77 3.21 7.51
C GLN A 88 0.07 2.83 8.75
N ILE A 89 1.37 3.11 8.69
CA ILE A 89 2.32 2.77 9.75
C ILE A 89 2.08 3.64 10.97
N THR A 90 1.96 4.95 10.79
CA THR A 90 1.66 5.89 11.88
C THR A 90 0.36 5.54 12.58
N ALA A 91 -0.68 5.17 11.82
CA ALA A 91 -1.95 4.75 12.40
C ALA A 91 -1.79 3.47 13.26
N VAL A 92 -1.04 2.48 12.79
CA VAL A 92 -0.76 1.27 13.59
C VAL A 92 0.01 1.60 14.87
N LEU A 93 0.99 2.51 14.81
CA LEU A 93 1.73 2.95 16.01
C LEU A 93 0.79 3.61 17.03
N ILE A 94 -0.14 4.48 16.60
CA ILE A 94 -1.18 5.04 17.48
C ILE A 94 -2.05 3.92 18.06
N MET A 95 -2.51 2.97 17.25
CA MET A 95 -3.37 1.89 17.73
C MET A 95 -2.66 0.95 18.71
N LYS A 96 -1.35 0.77 18.59
CA LYS A 96 -0.54 0.06 19.60
C LYS A 96 -0.54 0.79 20.96
N GLU A 97 -0.47 2.11 20.96
CA GLU A 97 -0.56 2.91 22.19
C GLU A 97 -2.00 2.94 22.76
N VAL A 98 -3.01 2.84 21.90
CA VAL A 98 -4.40 2.63 22.32
C VAL A 98 -4.57 1.29 23.05
N GLU A 99 -3.99 0.20 22.53
CA GLU A 99 -4.03 -1.12 23.18
C GLU A 99 -3.34 -1.16 24.54
N LYS A 100 -2.35 -0.28 24.76
CA LYS A 100 -1.69 -0.11 26.07
C LYS A 100 -2.48 0.78 27.02
N GLY A 101 -3.59 1.39 26.58
CA GLY A 101 -4.37 2.35 27.35
C GLY A 101 -3.74 3.73 27.50
N LEU A 102 -2.67 4.03 26.73
CA LEU A 102 -1.97 5.32 26.78
C LEU A 102 -2.65 6.38 25.90
N ILE A 103 -3.37 5.96 24.87
CA ILE A 103 -4.14 6.83 23.99
C ILE A 103 -5.61 6.43 24.00
N ASP A 104 -6.47 7.42 24.21
CA ASP A 104 -7.92 7.35 24.00
C ASP A 104 -8.25 8.06 22.68
N LEU A 105 -8.85 7.33 21.75
CA LEU A 105 -9.19 7.83 20.41
C LEU A 105 -10.17 9.00 20.44
N GLN A 106 -11.05 9.06 21.46
CA GLN A 106 -12.07 10.10 21.59
C GLN A 106 -11.59 11.30 22.43
N ALA A 107 -10.43 11.20 23.05
CA ALA A 107 -9.89 12.32 23.81
C ALA A 107 -9.45 13.45 22.86
N PRO A 108 -9.65 14.73 23.26
CA PRO A 108 -9.12 15.86 22.54
C PRO A 108 -7.59 15.84 22.54
N ILE A 109 -7.00 16.32 21.47
CA ILE A 109 -5.53 16.32 21.31
C ILE A 109 -4.83 17.17 22.38
N LYS A 110 -5.50 18.16 22.93
CA LYS A 110 -5.04 18.99 24.03
C LYS A 110 -4.63 18.17 25.28
N LYS A 111 -5.28 17.02 25.50
CA LYS A 111 -4.93 16.08 26.58
C LYS A 111 -3.49 15.60 26.48
N TYR A 112 -2.98 15.40 25.25
CA TYR A 112 -1.61 14.90 25.00
C TYR A 112 -0.63 16.02 24.72
N LEU A 113 -1.11 17.14 24.18
CA LEU A 113 -0.32 18.29 23.74
C LEU A 113 -0.85 19.58 24.42
N PRO A 114 -0.68 19.70 25.75
CA PRO A 114 -1.23 20.83 26.53
C PRO A 114 -0.65 22.17 26.13
N GLU A 115 0.55 22.17 25.52
CA GLU A 115 1.22 23.39 25.01
C GLU A 115 0.57 23.98 23.76
N MET A 116 -0.31 23.23 23.06
CA MET A 116 -1.01 23.76 21.88
C MET A 116 -1.94 24.89 22.27
N LYS A 117 -1.77 26.07 21.63
CA LYS A 117 -2.54 27.29 21.92
C LYS A 117 -3.79 27.43 21.07
N GLN A 118 -3.91 26.63 20.00
CA GLN A 118 -5.03 26.66 19.07
C GLN A 118 -6.32 26.25 19.78
N SER A 119 -7.38 27.07 19.66
CA SER A 119 -8.67 26.84 20.33
C SER A 119 -9.32 25.52 19.93
N TRP A 120 -9.08 25.05 18.71
CA TRP A 120 -9.61 23.78 18.23
C TRP A 120 -8.93 22.55 18.85
N ALA A 121 -7.79 22.69 19.53
CA ALA A 121 -7.11 21.57 20.19
C ALA A 121 -7.94 20.92 21.30
N ASP A 122 -8.87 21.66 21.89
CA ASP A 122 -9.82 21.15 22.90
C ASP A 122 -11.01 20.38 22.29
N SER A 123 -11.21 20.42 20.95
CA SER A 123 -12.34 19.80 20.26
C SER A 123 -11.94 18.72 19.25
N VAL A 124 -10.76 18.81 18.65
CA VAL A 124 -10.27 17.80 17.72
C VAL A 124 -9.74 16.60 18.48
N THR A 125 -10.21 15.41 18.10
CA THR A 125 -9.81 14.13 18.73
C THR A 125 -8.76 13.38 17.91
N VAL A 126 -8.09 12.40 18.54
CA VAL A 126 -7.15 11.49 17.86
C VAL A 126 -7.85 10.72 16.74
N HIS A 127 -9.10 10.26 16.97
CA HIS A 127 -9.95 9.63 15.95
C HIS A 127 -10.07 10.50 14.69
N GLN A 128 -10.37 11.79 14.87
CA GLN A 128 -10.57 12.71 13.75
C GLN A 128 -9.28 13.03 12.99
N LEU A 129 -8.13 13.02 13.66
CA LEU A 129 -6.83 13.13 12.99
C LEU A 129 -6.56 11.91 12.10
N LEU A 130 -6.80 10.70 12.61
CA LEU A 130 -6.56 9.44 11.90
C LEU A 130 -7.37 9.30 10.61
N ASN A 131 -8.62 9.78 10.62
CA ASN A 131 -9.57 9.61 9.50
C ASN A 131 -9.82 10.89 8.69
N HIS A 132 -9.02 11.94 8.89
CA HIS A 132 -9.12 13.21 8.15
C HIS A 132 -10.46 13.96 8.30
N THR A 133 -11.14 13.81 9.45
CA THR A 133 -12.37 14.56 9.76
C THR A 133 -12.14 15.70 10.74
N HIS A 134 -10.89 16.12 10.92
CA HIS A 134 -10.48 17.16 11.89
C HIS A 134 -10.66 18.61 11.41
N GLY A 135 -10.78 18.88 10.11
CA GLY A 135 -10.97 20.21 9.55
C GLY A 135 -9.72 21.13 9.55
N ILE A 136 -8.56 20.67 9.99
CA ILE A 136 -7.30 21.44 10.02
C ILE A 136 -6.72 21.52 8.60
N ILE A 137 -6.66 22.72 8.03
CA ILE A 137 -6.00 23.00 6.75
C ILE A 137 -4.69 23.78 6.95
N ASP A 138 -4.59 24.48 8.05
CA ASP A 138 -3.46 25.30 8.47
C ASP A 138 -3.52 25.36 10.01
N LEU A 139 -2.37 25.22 10.66
CA LEU A 139 -2.33 25.19 12.13
C LEU A 139 -2.70 26.53 12.76
N GLU A 140 -2.42 27.64 12.08
CA GLU A 140 -2.66 29.00 12.57
C GLU A 140 -4.03 29.56 12.18
N LYS A 141 -4.87 28.76 11.49
CA LYS A 141 -6.19 29.17 11.01
C LYS A 141 -7.32 28.45 11.74
N PRO A 142 -8.53 29.00 11.74
CA PRO A 142 -9.72 28.26 12.14
C PRO A 142 -9.93 27.00 11.33
N LEU A 143 -10.63 26.03 11.89
CA LEU A 143 -11.01 24.81 11.19
C LEU A 143 -11.88 25.11 9.97
N LEU A 144 -11.69 24.34 8.90
CA LEU A 144 -12.50 24.44 7.68
C LEU A 144 -13.98 24.08 7.94
N PHE A 145 -14.22 23.12 8.86
CA PHE A 145 -15.53 22.64 9.25
C PHE A 145 -15.49 22.12 10.70
N LYS A 146 -16.67 21.89 11.28
CA LYS A 146 -16.79 21.30 12.62
C LYS A 146 -16.19 19.87 12.62
N PRO A 147 -15.29 19.52 13.56
CA PRO A 147 -14.68 18.20 13.63
C PRO A 147 -15.72 17.06 13.60
N GLY A 148 -15.48 16.07 12.77
CA GLY A 148 -16.35 14.91 12.60
C GLY A 148 -17.49 15.06 11.59
N THR A 149 -17.70 16.24 11.00
CA THR A 149 -18.85 16.47 10.09
C THR A 149 -18.51 16.26 8.61
N GLU A 150 -17.27 16.49 8.21
CA GLU A 150 -16.82 16.40 6.82
C GLU A 150 -15.46 15.72 6.73
N PHE A 151 -15.08 15.30 5.53
CA PHE A 151 -13.78 14.73 5.20
C PHE A 151 -12.95 15.73 4.38
N LYS A 152 -11.73 15.98 4.83
CA LYS A 152 -10.74 16.71 4.03
C LYS A 152 -9.38 16.08 4.20
N TYR A 153 -8.93 15.34 3.17
CA TYR A 153 -7.58 14.81 3.16
C TYR A 153 -6.54 15.93 3.21
N GLY A 154 -5.52 15.75 4.06
CA GLY A 154 -4.47 16.75 4.23
C GLY A 154 -3.25 16.21 4.96
N ASN A 155 -2.21 17.05 5.04
CA ASN A 155 -0.92 16.67 5.62
C ASN A 155 -0.77 17.07 7.09
N ASN A 156 -1.67 17.89 7.66
CA ASN A 156 -1.48 18.51 8.97
C ASN A 156 -1.87 17.61 10.17
N GLY A 157 -2.74 16.63 9.98
CA GLY A 157 -3.21 15.77 11.07
C GLY A 157 -2.15 14.75 11.54
N TYR A 158 -1.43 14.15 10.62
CA TYR A 158 -0.47 13.08 10.93
C TYR A 158 0.80 13.56 11.66
N PRO A 159 1.35 14.76 11.39
CA PRO A 159 2.38 15.36 12.24
C PRO A 159 1.95 15.49 13.71
N ILE A 160 0.70 15.86 13.98
CA ILE A 160 0.17 15.92 15.34
C ILE A 160 0.10 14.51 15.97
N LEU A 161 -0.32 13.49 15.22
CA LEU A 161 -0.28 12.09 15.68
C LEU A 161 1.15 11.66 16.01
N GLY A 162 2.14 12.06 15.23
CA GLY A 162 3.56 11.81 15.53
C GLY A 162 3.99 12.42 16.87
N ARG A 163 3.62 13.66 17.15
CA ARG A 163 3.88 14.30 18.44
C ARG A 163 3.19 13.57 19.61
N ILE A 164 1.97 13.08 19.41
CA ILE A 164 1.25 12.29 20.41
C ILE A 164 2.01 10.99 20.71
N ILE A 165 2.54 10.30 19.68
CA ILE A 165 3.41 9.12 19.86
C ILE A 165 4.65 9.49 20.67
N GLU A 166 5.30 10.61 20.37
CA GLU A 166 6.49 11.06 21.10
C GLU A 166 6.22 11.31 22.59
N VAL A 167 5.11 11.98 22.89
CA VAL A 167 4.72 12.24 24.28
C VAL A 167 4.36 10.95 25.04
N THR A 168 3.61 10.05 24.41
CA THR A 168 3.15 8.82 25.07
C THR A 168 4.25 7.78 25.25
N THR A 169 5.26 7.78 24.36
CA THR A 169 6.36 6.81 24.41
C THR A 169 7.62 7.34 25.05
N GLY A 170 7.79 8.66 25.17
CA GLY A 170 9.02 9.32 25.61
C GLY A 170 10.18 9.20 24.62
N LYS A 171 9.91 8.81 23.36
CA LYS A 171 10.90 8.63 22.29
C LYS A 171 10.48 9.44 21.07
N SER A 172 11.45 9.82 20.22
CA SER A 172 11.11 10.43 18.94
C SER A 172 10.29 9.47 18.06
N TYR A 173 9.45 10.02 17.18
CA TYR A 173 8.69 9.22 16.22
C TYR A 173 9.58 8.26 15.42
N SER A 174 10.73 8.76 14.94
CA SER A 174 11.68 7.96 14.17
C SER A 174 12.29 6.81 14.97
N GLU A 175 12.57 6.98 16.27
CA GLU A 175 13.04 5.88 17.13
C GLU A 175 11.97 4.81 17.29
N VAL A 176 10.71 5.21 17.54
CA VAL A 176 9.59 4.28 17.68
C VAL A 176 9.37 3.50 16.39
N ALA A 177 9.26 4.18 15.25
CA ALA A 177 9.01 3.56 13.96
C ALA A 177 10.19 2.66 13.51
N ASN A 178 11.44 3.13 13.63
CA ASN A 178 12.61 2.32 13.25
C ASN A 178 12.78 1.08 14.15
N SER A 179 12.46 1.18 15.44
CA SER A 179 12.44 0.02 16.35
C SER A 179 11.37 -0.99 15.91
N PHE A 180 10.21 -0.51 15.51
CA PHE A 180 9.12 -1.34 15.02
C PHE A 180 9.45 -2.04 13.70
N PHE A 181 10.10 -1.36 12.75
CA PHE A 181 10.59 -1.99 11.51
C PHE A 181 11.60 -3.10 11.78
N LYS A 182 12.51 -2.89 12.75
CA LYS A 182 13.47 -3.90 13.16
C LYS A 182 12.78 -5.15 13.76
N GLU A 183 11.77 -4.95 14.60
CA GLU A 183 10.94 -6.02 15.17
C GLU A 183 10.28 -6.85 14.05
N LEU A 184 9.73 -6.19 13.04
CA LEU A 184 9.08 -6.81 11.88
C LEU A 184 10.08 -7.40 10.88
N LYS A 185 11.37 -7.22 11.05
CA LYS A 185 12.42 -7.61 10.11
C LYS A 185 12.34 -6.90 8.75
N MET A 186 11.79 -5.71 8.72
CA MET A 186 11.76 -4.81 7.56
C MET A 186 13.12 -4.08 7.47
N LYS A 187 14.11 -4.77 6.94
CA LYS A 187 15.53 -4.36 7.03
C LYS A 187 15.87 -3.15 6.17
N ASN A 188 15.10 -2.91 5.13
CA ASN A 188 15.30 -1.83 4.16
C ASN A 188 14.26 -0.70 4.34
N THR A 189 13.58 -0.65 5.50
CA THR A 189 12.59 0.36 5.84
C THR A 189 13.08 1.24 6.98
N PHE A 190 12.97 2.56 6.82
CA PHE A 190 13.41 3.51 7.83
C PHE A 190 12.69 4.86 7.70
N CYS A 191 12.66 5.63 8.77
CA CYS A 191 12.27 7.04 8.73
C CYS A 191 13.37 7.89 8.12
N TYR A 192 12.96 8.98 7.45
CA TYR A 192 13.87 9.97 6.89
C TYR A 192 15.03 10.32 7.82
N SER A 193 16.24 10.29 7.29
CA SER A 193 17.46 10.73 7.95
C SER A 193 18.46 11.16 6.89
N LYS A 194 19.04 12.36 7.05
CA LYS A 194 20.06 12.89 6.12
C LYS A 194 21.20 11.93 5.86
N ASP A 195 21.59 11.14 6.88
CA ASP A 195 22.71 10.20 6.78
C ASP A 195 22.41 8.94 5.97
N LYS A 196 21.12 8.60 5.78
CA LYS A 196 20.67 7.38 5.09
C LYS A 196 20.34 7.58 3.61
N ILE A 197 20.36 8.81 3.12
CA ILE A 197 19.99 9.17 1.74
C ILE A 197 20.90 8.50 0.68
N LYS A 198 22.06 8.01 1.03
CA LYS A 198 23.07 7.46 0.10
C LYS A 198 22.63 6.21 -0.68
N HIS A 199 21.58 5.52 -0.23
CA HIS A 199 21.07 4.27 -0.86
C HIS A 199 19.69 4.45 -1.48
N LEU A 200 19.18 5.67 -1.50
CA LEU A 200 17.88 5.97 -2.06
C LEU A 200 17.95 6.11 -3.57
N VAL A 201 16.89 5.68 -4.23
CA VAL A 201 16.69 6.02 -5.62
C VAL A 201 16.41 7.52 -5.76
N SER A 202 16.81 8.12 -6.87
CA SER A 202 16.50 9.52 -7.16
C SER A 202 15.04 9.63 -7.62
N GLY A 203 14.31 10.64 -7.10
CA GLY A 203 12.97 10.96 -7.57
C GLY A 203 13.00 11.84 -8.82
N TYR A 204 12.04 11.67 -9.71
CA TYR A 204 11.98 12.40 -10.99
C TYR A 204 10.59 12.92 -11.30
N ILE A 205 10.53 14.11 -11.91
CA ILE A 205 9.35 14.59 -12.61
C ILE A 205 9.47 14.20 -14.08
N ASN A 206 8.52 13.43 -14.57
CA ASN A 206 8.46 13.03 -15.97
C ASN A 206 7.69 14.08 -16.77
N LYS A 207 8.40 14.84 -17.60
CA LYS A 207 7.88 15.85 -18.51
C LYS A 207 7.90 15.29 -19.92
N LYS A 208 6.82 14.60 -20.32
CA LYS A 208 6.69 13.99 -21.67
C LYS A 208 7.88 13.13 -22.08
N GLY A 209 8.37 12.29 -21.14
CA GLY A 209 9.50 11.39 -21.36
C GLY A 209 10.88 11.97 -21.05
N ILE A 210 10.96 13.25 -20.66
CA ILE A 210 12.17 13.88 -20.10
C ILE A 210 12.07 13.77 -18.58
N PHE A 211 13.07 13.15 -17.96
CA PHE A 211 13.10 12.93 -16.51
C PHE A 211 13.96 14.01 -15.85
N GLU A 212 13.33 14.91 -15.12
CA GLU A 212 14.00 15.93 -14.32
C GLU A 212 14.14 15.47 -12.88
N ILE A 213 15.37 15.45 -12.37
CA ILE A 213 15.64 15.01 -10.99
C ILE A 213 15.06 16.01 -9.98
N VAL A 214 14.44 15.49 -8.92
CA VAL A 214 14.04 16.29 -7.76
C VAL A 214 15.19 16.32 -6.77
N ASN A 215 15.81 17.50 -6.63
CA ASN A 215 17.01 17.66 -5.79
C ASN A 215 16.70 17.97 -4.32
N GLU A 216 15.48 18.44 -4.03
CA GLU A 216 15.07 18.85 -2.69
C GLU A 216 13.87 18.00 -2.25
N THR A 217 13.95 17.44 -1.05
CA THR A 217 12.82 16.74 -0.46
C THR A 217 11.93 17.66 0.35
N MET A 218 10.61 17.48 0.27
CA MET A 218 9.66 18.13 1.18
C MET A 218 9.65 17.50 2.58
N ILE A 219 10.34 16.37 2.79
CA ILE A 219 10.30 15.65 4.06
C ILE A 219 11.13 16.38 5.11
N THR A 220 10.50 16.64 6.25
CA THR A 220 11.12 17.19 7.46
C THR A 220 10.90 16.23 8.63
N LYS A 221 11.57 16.47 9.75
CA LYS A 221 11.34 15.70 10.98
C LYS A 221 9.86 15.75 11.39
N GLU A 222 9.25 16.91 11.27
CA GLU A 222 7.89 17.20 11.73
C GLU A 222 6.85 16.47 10.85
N ASN A 223 7.04 16.40 9.52
CA ASN A 223 6.09 15.75 8.61
C ASN A 223 6.41 14.27 8.34
N THR A 224 7.51 13.73 8.92
CA THR A 224 7.86 12.31 8.82
C THR A 224 6.69 11.38 9.12
N PRO A 225 5.82 11.60 10.14
CA PRO A 225 4.66 10.74 10.39
C PRO A 225 3.60 10.72 9.27
N SER A 226 3.67 11.68 8.37
CA SER A 226 2.75 11.85 7.23
C SER A 226 3.26 11.21 5.94
N CYS A 227 4.59 11.31 5.67
CA CYS A 227 5.16 10.96 4.37
C CYS A 227 6.64 10.54 4.40
N GLY A 228 7.30 10.55 5.56
CA GLY A 228 8.77 10.43 5.65
C GLY A 228 9.29 9.03 5.89
N ILE A 229 8.61 7.98 5.44
CA ILE A 229 9.12 6.61 5.49
C ILE A 229 9.62 6.19 4.10
N PHE A 230 10.77 5.50 4.12
CA PHE A 230 11.41 4.88 2.97
C PHE A 230 11.31 3.38 3.09
N SER A 231 11.01 2.70 2.00
CA SER A 231 10.81 1.25 2.02
C SER A 231 11.09 0.61 0.66
N THR A 232 10.99 -0.71 0.62
CA THR A 232 11.04 -1.55 -0.59
C THR A 232 9.72 -2.29 -0.76
N VAL A 233 9.43 -2.77 -1.97
CA VAL A 233 8.24 -3.61 -2.21
C VAL A 233 8.24 -4.86 -1.33
N GLY A 234 9.43 -5.44 -1.06
CA GLY A 234 9.58 -6.62 -0.21
C GLY A 234 9.23 -6.34 1.25
N ASP A 235 9.70 -5.23 1.80
CA ASP A 235 9.39 -4.86 3.18
C ASP A 235 7.90 -4.47 3.34
N LEU A 236 7.29 -3.82 2.33
CA LEU A 236 5.85 -3.54 2.35
C LEU A 236 5.01 -4.84 2.25
N ALA A 237 5.51 -5.87 1.57
CA ALA A 237 4.85 -7.19 1.60
C ALA A 237 4.93 -7.83 3.00
N ILE A 238 6.07 -7.70 3.71
CA ILE A 238 6.21 -8.09 5.12
C ILE A 238 5.23 -7.30 5.99
N TRP A 239 5.10 -5.99 5.77
CA TRP A 239 4.13 -5.12 6.44
C TRP A 239 2.70 -5.65 6.29
N ASN A 240 2.24 -5.88 5.06
CA ASN A 240 0.91 -6.38 4.78
C ASN A 240 0.65 -7.71 5.47
N GLN A 241 1.60 -8.65 5.40
CA GLN A 241 1.48 -9.96 6.06
C GLN A 241 1.37 -9.85 7.57
N ASN A 242 2.11 -8.96 8.20
CA ASN A 242 2.02 -8.81 9.65
C ASN A 242 0.72 -8.10 10.08
N LEU A 243 0.33 -7.04 9.37
CA LEU A 243 -0.86 -6.27 9.70
C LEU A 243 -2.14 -7.07 9.46
N HIS A 244 -2.32 -7.58 8.25
CA HIS A 244 -3.58 -8.18 7.84
C HIS A 244 -3.77 -9.64 8.33
N LYS A 245 -2.71 -10.26 8.84
CA LYS A 245 -2.77 -11.59 9.49
C LYS A 245 -2.84 -11.50 11.03
N GLY A 246 -3.20 -10.35 11.57
CA GLY A 246 -3.49 -10.18 13.00
C GLY A 246 -2.27 -10.30 13.92
N LYS A 247 -1.06 -10.04 13.40
CA LYS A 247 0.16 -10.13 14.22
C LYS A 247 0.53 -8.82 14.93
N LEU A 248 -0.05 -7.70 14.50
CA LEU A 248 0.33 -6.37 15.00
C LEU A 248 -0.63 -5.81 16.04
N LEU A 249 -1.91 -6.10 15.88
CA LEU A 249 -3.01 -5.55 16.70
C LEU A 249 -3.98 -6.66 17.07
N LYS A 250 -4.71 -6.46 18.18
CA LYS A 250 -5.85 -7.31 18.56
C LYS A 250 -6.95 -7.21 17.49
N PRO A 251 -7.78 -8.26 17.31
CA PRO A 251 -8.81 -8.27 16.28
C PRO A 251 -9.76 -7.08 16.34
N GLU A 252 -10.22 -6.67 17.51
CA GLU A 252 -11.10 -5.52 17.70
C GLU A 252 -10.44 -4.20 17.32
N THR A 253 -9.16 -4.02 17.67
CA THR A 253 -8.37 -2.84 17.33
C THR A 253 -8.09 -2.77 15.84
N TYR A 254 -7.74 -3.91 15.23
CA TYR A 254 -7.56 -4.01 13.78
C TYR A 254 -8.84 -3.64 13.03
N GLN A 255 -10.00 -4.15 13.46
CA GLN A 255 -11.29 -3.84 12.83
C GLN A 255 -11.65 -2.36 12.91
N LEU A 256 -11.27 -1.66 14.00
CA LEU A 256 -11.52 -0.22 14.12
C LEU A 256 -10.81 0.59 13.04
N MET A 257 -9.64 0.14 12.56
CA MET A 257 -8.88 0.84 11.51
C MET A 257 -9.63 0.91 10.18
N PHE A 258 -10.57 -0.02 9.95
CA PHE A 258 -11.32 -0.13 8.69
C PHE A 258 -12.78 0.29 8.83
N LYS A 259 -13.16 0.87 9.96
CA LYS A 259 -14.47 1.52 10.11
C LYS A 259 -14.43 2.94 9.56
N TYR A 260 -15.45 3.32 8.82
CA TYR A 260 -15.62 4.68 8.33
C TYR A 260 -17.10 5.06 8.31
N ASN A 261 -17.40 6.35 8.39
CA ASN A 261 -18.75 6.92 8.31
C ASN A 261 -18.83 8.04 7.26
N ILE A 262 -17.69 8.43 6.70
CA ILE A 262 -17.57 9.47 5.67
C ILE A 262 -16.81 8.90 4.48
N THR A 263 -17.25 9.27 3.29
CA THR A 263 -16.65 8.82 2.02
C THR A 263 -16.13 10.01 1.21
N ALA A 264 -15.09 9.76 0.43
CA ALA A 264 -14.53 10.71 -0.52
C ALA A 264 -14.26 10.00 -1.86
N GLN A 265 -13.84 10.75 -2.85
CA GLN A 265 -13.41 10.21 -4.13
C GLN A 265 -11.92 10.46 -4.32
N HIS A 266 -11.24 9.48 -4.93
CA HIS A 266 -9.85 9.59 -5.34
C HIS A 266 -9.66 8.95 -6.71
N ASN A 267 -9.03 9.66 -7.64
CA ASN A 267 -8.93 9.24 -9.06
C ASN A 267 -8.35 7.83 -9.27
N PHE A 268 -7.38 7.43 -8.44
CA PHE A 268 -6.79 6.09 -8.56
C PHE A 268 -7.80 4.96 -8.26
N PHE A 269 -8.72 5.18 -7.32
CA PHE A 269 -9.67 4.15 -6.89
C PHE A 269 -10.91 4.04 -7.78
N GLY A 270 -11.11 4.97 -8.70
CA GLY A 270 -12.21 4.97 -9.65
C GLY A 270 -13.25 6.06 -9.40
N LYS A 271 -14.46 5.86 -9.94
CA LYS A 271 -15.55 6.84 -9.86
C LYS A 271 -16.37 6.73 -8.59
N GLU A 272 -16.32 5.59 -7.92
CA GLU A 272 -17.07 5.35 -6.69
C GLU A 272 -16.44 6.09 -5.51
N LYS A 273 -17.27 6.46 -4.56
CA LYS A 273 -16.78 7.01 -3.29
C LYS A 273 -16.19 5.88 -2.45
N GLU A 274 -15.03 6.14 -1.90
CA GLU A 274 -14.31 5.24 -1.01
C GLU A 274 -14.46 5.67 0.44
N GLY A 275 -14.37 4.72 1.37
CA GLY A 275 -14.23 5.00 2.79
C GLY A 275 -12.79 5.37 3.14
N TYR A 276 -12.63 6.14 4.22
CA TYR A 276 -11.32 6.39 4.82
C TYR A 276 -11.36 6.04 6.31
N GLY A 277 -10.61 5.02 6.68
CA GLY A 277 -10.41 4.60 8.06
C GLY A 277 -9.16 5.23 8.67
N TYR A 278 -8.43 4.49 9.50
CA TYR A 278 -7.20 4.98 10.12
C TYR A 278 -5.99 4.70 9.24
N GLY A 279 -5.64 5.66 8.39
CA GLY A 279 -4.52 5.56 7.45
C GLY A 279 -4.75 4.65 6.24
N PHE A 280 -6.00 4.24 5.99
CA PHE A 280 -6.38 3.37 4.89
C PHE A 280 -7.57 3.92 4.12
N ARG A 281 -7.52 3.79 2.81
CA ARG A 281 -8.67 3.87 1.92
C ARG A 281 -9.31 2.49 1.84
N ILE A 282 -10.65 2.46 1.83
CA ILE A 282 -11.46 1.25 1.94
C ILE A 282 -12.40 1.23 0.77
N ILE A 283 -12.24 0.27 -0.12
CA ILE A 283 -13.03 0.13 -1.33
C ILE A 283 -13.88 -1.14 -1.19
N GLU A 284 -15.20 -0.99 -1.07
CA GLU A 284 -16.14 -2.08 -0.87
C GLU A 284 -17.00 -2.37 -2.10
N LYS A 285 -17.11 -1.41 -3.02
CA LYS A 285 -18.00 -1.46 -4.18
C LYS A 285 -17.24 -1.40 -5.51
N ASP A 286 -16.18 -2.17 -5.61
CA ASP A 286 -15.46 -2.39 -6.87
C ASP A 286 -15.64 -3.85 -7.30
N VAL A 287 -14.86 -4.33 -8.27
CA VAL A 287 -14.85 -5.74 -8.70
C VAL A 287 -14.65 -6.68 -7.52
N VAL A 288 -13.76 -6.33 -6.62
CA VAL A 288 -13.51 -7.00 -5.34
C VAL A 288 -13.25 -5.96 -4.25
N ARG A 289 -13.50 -6.33 -2.98
CA ARG A 289 -13.13 -5.49 -1.84
C ARG A 289 -11.61 -5.44 -1.67
N TYR A 290 -11.07 -4.25 -1.41
CA TYR A 290 -9.67 -4.08 -1.05
C TYR A 290 -9.45 -2.84 -0.18
N VAL A 291 -8.31 -2.82 0.49
CA VAL A 291 -7.86 -1.71 1.34
C VAL A 291 -6.43 -1.33 0.98
N GLY A 292 -6.04 -0.11 1.28
CA GLY A 292 -4.66 0.32 1.04
C GLY A 292 -4.51 1.83 1.01
N HIS A 293 -3.41 2.29 0.47
CA HIS A 293 -3.16 3.71 0.29
C HIS A 293 -2.30 3.98 -0.95
N THR A 294 -2.29 5.23 -1.39
CA THR A 294 -1.40 5.76 -2.42
C THR A 294 -0.40 6.72 -1.79
N GLY A 295 0.72 6.94 -2.44
CA GLY A 295 1.69 7.97 -2.10
C GLY A 295 2.14 8.74 -3.33
N LEU A 296 2.31 10.06 -3.22
CA LEU A 296 2.75 10.92 -4.31
C LEU A 296 3.52 12.13 -3.76
N GLY A 297 4.66 12.43 -4.30
CA GLY A 297 5.48 13.59 -3.97
C GLY A 297 6.95 13.35 -4.26
N ASP A 298 7.73 14.41 -4.29
CA ASP A 298 9.20 14.39 -4.45
C ASP A 298 9.70 13.55 -5.63
N GLY A 299 8.88 13.42 -6.69
CA GLY A 299 9.21 12.57 -7.83
C GLY A 299 8.96 11.08 -7.60
N PHE A 300 8.16 10.72 -6.60
CA PHE A 300 7.78 9.33 -6.30
C PHE A 300 6.28 9.11 -6.42
N SER A 301 5.89 7.94 -6.90
CA SER A 301 4.53 7.40 -6.88
C SER A 301 4.54 6.03 -6.22
N SER A 302 3.56 5.75 -5.38
CA SER A 302 3.48 4.46 -4.70
C SER A 302 2.04 4.03 -4.47
N ILE A 303 1.79 2.72 -4.58
CA ILE A 303 0.58 2.08 -4.09
C ILE A 303 0.95 0.88 -3.21
N ASN A 304 0.18 0.69 -2.15
CA ASN A 304 0.21 -0.53 -1.34
C ASN A 304 -1.23 -0.95 -1.08
N LEU A 305 -1.68 -2.00 -1.79
CA LEU A 305 -3.03 -2.52 -1.73
C LEU A 305 -3.05 -3.94 -1.19
N TYR A 306 -4.09 -4.26 -0.42
CA TYR A 306 -4.35 -5.59 0.09
C TYR A 306 -5.80 -6.00 -0.19
N PHE A 307 -5.97 -7.23 -0.70
CA PHE A 307 -7.22 -7.87 -1.06
C PHE A 307 -7.52 -8.97 -0.04
N PRO A 308 -8.37 -8.69 0.98
CA PRO A 308 -8.53 -9.58 2.13
C PRO A 308 -9.06 -10.97 1.79
N GLU A 309 -10.01 -11.05 0.86
CA GLU A 309 -10.69 -12.31 0.50
C GLU A 309 -9.77 -13.31 -0.22
N SER A 310 -8.78 -12.80 -0.94
CA SER A 310 -7.83 -13.59 -1.72
C SER A 310 -6.44 -13.65 -1.09
N ASP A 311 -6.22 -12.93 0.02
CA ASP A 311 -4.91 -12.73 0.65
C ASP A 311 -3.84 -12.27 -0.34
N VAL A 312 -4.19 -11.35 -1.21
CA VAL A 312 -3.29 -10.80 -2.23
C VAL A 312 -2.82 -9.42 -1.83
N SER A 313 -1.52 -9.16 -1.99
CA SER A 313 -0.92 -7.83 -1.91
C SER A 313 -0.48 -7.39 -3.30
N LEU A 314 -0.82 -6.17 -3.70
CA LEU A 314 -0.26 -5.47 -4.87
C LEU A 314 0.50 -4.25 -4.38
N ILE A 315 1.80 -4.21 -4.65
CA ILE A 315 2.68 -3.11 -4.27
C ILE A 315 3.41 -2.64 -5.53
N VAL A 316 3.32 -1.34 -5.80
CA VAL A 316 4.05 -0.70 -6.90
C VAL A 316 4.73 0.55 -6.35
N LEU A 317 6.03 0.66 -6.57
CA LEU A 317 6.83 1.82 -6.20
C LEU A 317 7.52 2.35 -7.45
N GLU A 318 7.24 3.60 -7.81
CA GLU A 318 7.91 4.31 -8.92
C GLU A 318 8.71 5.48 -8.36
N ASN A 319 9.90 5.71 -8.92
CA ASN A 319 10.68 6.91 -8.65
C ASN A 319 10.48 7.95 -9.76
N GLN A 320 9.27 8.06 -10.19
CA GLN A 320 8.80 9.12 -11.08
C GLN A 320 7.38 9.54 -10.72
N MET A 321 7.10 10.79 -11.00
CA MET A 321 5.74 11.32 -11.04
C MET A 321 5.58 12.17 -12.31
N ASN A 322 4.41 12.12 -12.95
CA ASN A 322 4.17 12.90 -14.15
C ASN A 322 3.92 14.37 -13.82
N GLU A 323 4.28 15.31 -14.71
CA GLU A 323 3.90 16.71 -14.55
C GLU A 323 2.39 16.92 -14.75
N ASP A 324 1.74 16.12 -15.61
CA ASP A 324 0.30 16.14 -15.80
C ASP A 324 -0.38 15.29 -14.72
N SER A 325 -1.16 15.94 -13.86
CA SER A 325 -1.90 15.28 -12.78
C SER A 325 -2.94 14.26 -13.25
N ASN A 326 -3.41 14.36 -14.50
CA ASN A 326 -4.30 13.35 -15.08
C ASN A 326 -3.63 12.01 -15.32
N LEU A 327 -2.29 11.99 -15.35
CA LEU A 327 -1.47 10.79 -15.54
C LEU A 327 -0.94 10.23 -14.21
N PHE A 328 -1.28 10.82 -13.07
CA PHE A 328 -0.91 10.27 -11.76
C PHE A 328 -1.48 8.85 -11.61
N TYR A 329 -0.63 7.92 -11.22
CA TYR A 329 -0.96 6.50 -11.03
C TYR A 329 -1.44 5.77 -12.30
N ALA A 330 -1.11 6.26 -13.51
CA ALA A 330 -1.59 5.66 -14.75
C ALA A 330 -1.14 4.21 -14.94
N SER A 331 0.10 3.88 -14.62
CA SER A 331 0.64 2.52 -14.67
C SER A 331 0.03 1.64 -13.61
N GLU A 332 -0.01 2.12 -12.37
CA GLU A 332 -0.55 1.41 -11.21
C GLU A 332 -2.03 1.07 -11.40
N PHE A 333 -2.81 2.00 -11.96
CA PHE A 333 -4.23 1.75 -12.28
C PHE A 333 -4.39 0.63 -13.31
N LYS A 334 -3.58 0.64 -14.38
CA LYS A 334 -3.59 -0.42 -15.40
C LYS A 334 -3.16 -1.78 -14.82
N ILE A 335 -2.11 -1.80 -13.97
CA ILE A 335 -1.64 -3.01 -13.28
C ILE A 335 -2.75 -3.57 -12.38
N LYS A 336 -3.39 -2.72 -11.57
CA LYS A 336 -4.55 -3.10 -10.74
C LYS A 336 -5.67 -3.70 -11.61
N THR A 337 -5.96 -3.10 -12.76
CA THR A 337 -7.01 -3.58 -13.68
C THR A 337 -6.69 -4.96 -14.28
N ILE A 338 -5.40 -5.24 -14.56
CA ILE A 338 -4.97 -6.58 -14.99
C ILE A 338 -5.23 -7.58 -13.86
N LEU A 339 -4.86 -7.22 -12.62
CA LEU A 339 -5.04 -8.08 -11.46
C LEU A 339 -6.52 -8.38 -11.20
N PHE A 340 -7.42 -7.41 -11.39
CA PHE A 340 -8.87 -7.61 -11.27
C PHE A 340 -9.44 -8.65 -12.24
N LYS A 341 -8.75 -8.92 -13.35
CA LYS A 341 -9.15 -9.93 -14.35
C LYS A 341 -8.46 -11.27 -14.14
N SER A 342 -7.64 -11.40 -13.12
CA SER A 342 -6.83 -12.59 -12.84
C SER A 342 -7.57 -13.59 -11.95
N ASP A 343 -7.21 -14.87 -12.08
CA ASP A 343 -7.70 -15.94 -11.19
C ASP A 343 -7.21 -15.73 -9.73
N LEU A 344 -6.21 -14.85 -9.49
CA LEU A 344 -5.73 -14.54 -8.14
C LEU A 344 -6.81 -13.90 -7.26
N LEU A 345 -7.63 -13.02 -7.83
CA LEU A 345 -8.71 -12.33 -7.12
C LEU A 345 -10.06 -13.03 -7.27
N HIS A 346 -10.17 -13.96 -8.22
CA HIS A 346 -11.37 -14.75 -8.50
C HIS A 346 -11.02 -16.25 -8.49
N PRO A 347 -10.67 -16.82 -7.32
CA PRO A 347 -10.34 -18.25 -7.25
C PRO A 347 -11.55 -19.07 -7.75
N LYS A 348 -11.32 -19.93 -8.74
CA LYS A 348 -12.33 -20.88 -9.20
C LYS A 348 -12.71 -21.77 -8.02
N LYS A 349 -14.00 -21.79 -7.71
CA LYS A 349 -14.56 -22.67 -6.67
C LYS A 349 -14.37 -24.15 -7.03
#